data_bffb2cf207349ffe5f882d1a38e7d54e
#
_entry.id   bffb2cf207349ffe5f882d1a38e7d54e
#
_cell.length_a   1.000
_cell.length_b   1.000
_cell.length_c   1.000
_cell.angle_alpha   90.00
_cell.angle_beta   90.00
_cell.angle_gamma   90.00
#
_symmetry.space_group_name_H-M   'P 1'
#
loop_
_entity.id
_entity.type
_entity.pdbx_description
1 polymer ?
#
loop_
_entity_poly.entity_id
_entity_poly.type
_entity_poly.pdbx_seq_one_letter_code
_entity_poly.pdbx_strand_id
1 'polypeptide(L)'
;EKTSEFDKWLRKLNDLRAKAKILLRIQKLEKDEHFGDCEPVGDGIRELKINYAKGYRVYFKEIDGKVIILLIGGDKSTQQKDIEKAKDIWKKIKK
;
A
#
# COMPACT_ATOMS: atom_id res chain seq x y z
N GLU A 1 -7.88 4.99 5.56
CA GLU A 1 -7.05 6.18 5.78
C GLU A 1 -5.76 6.10 4.97
N LYS A 2 -5.20 7.24 4.66
CA LYS A 2 -3.95 7.28 3.88
C LYS A 2 -3.02 8.34 4.43
N THR A 3 -1.72 8.06 4.33
CA THR A 3 -0.69 9.03 4.72
C THR A 3 -0.49 10.05 3.62
N SER A 4 0.16 11.15 3.94
CA SER A 4 0.53 12.15 2.93
C SER A 4 1.54 11.56 1.93
N GLU A 5 2.40 10.66 2.40
CA GLU A 5 3.38 9.99 1.56
C GLU A 5 2.70 9.12 0.50
N PHE A 6 1.68 8.36 0.91
CA PHE A 6 0.91 7.54 -0.02
C PHE A 6 0.18 8.41 -1.04
N ASP A 7 -0.46 9.47 -0.56
CA ASP A 7 -1.21 10.39 -1.42
C ASP A 7 -0.31 11.02 -2.47
N LYS A 8 0.89 11.44 -2.07
CA LYS A 8 1.88 12.00 -3.00
C LYS A 8 2.28 11.01 -4.06
N TRP A 9 2.57 9.78 -3.63
CA TRP A 9 2.96 8.73 -4.56
C TRP A 9 1.87 8.48 -5.60
N LEU A 10 0.63 8.36 -5.14
CA LEU A 10 -0.48 8.09 -6.03
C LEU A 10 -0.70 9.22 -7.02
N ARG A 11 -0.60 10.47 -6.57
CA ARG A 11 -0.79 11.63 -7.45
C ARG A 11 0.28 11.74 -8.52
N LYS A 12 1.48 11.27 -8.22
CA LYS A 12 2.60 11.35 -9.18
C LYS A 12 2.57 10.26 -10.25
N LEU A 13 1.70 9.28 -10.10
CA LEU A 13 1.59 8.24 -11.12
C LEU A 13 1.00 8.81 -12.40
N ASN A 14 1.72 8.62 -13.50
CA ASN A 14 1.28 9.11 -14.81
C ASN A 14 0.34 8.15 -15.52
N ASP A 15 0.39 6.88 -15.15
CA ASP A 15 -0.45 5.85 -15.77
C ASP A 15 -1.84 5.84 -15.13
N LEU A 16 -2.83 6.38 -15.84
CA LEU A 16 -4.21 6.46 -15.35
C LEU A 16 -4.85 5.10 -15.14
N ARG A 17 -4.51 4.13 -15.96
CA ARG A 17 -5.02 2.76 -15.79
C ARG A 17 -4.46 2.12 -14.53
N ALA A 18 -3.18 2.33 -14.28
CA ALA A 18 -2.55 1.82 -13.07
C ALA A 18 -3.22 2.44 -11.84
N LYS A 19 -3.46 3.74 -11.88
CA LYS A 19 -4.13 4.46 -10.81
C LYS A 19 -5.51 3.87 -10.52
N ALA A 20 -6.30 3.62 -11.57
CA ALA A 20 -7.62 3.05 -11.43
C ALA A 20 -7.57 1.64 -10.84
N LYS A 21 -6.64 0.81 -11.29
CA LYS A 21 -6.49 -0.54 -10.79
C LYS A 21 -6.07 -0.57 -9.32
N ILE A 22 -5.16 0.33 -8.95
CA ILE A 22 -4.72 0.46 -7.56
C ILE A 22 -5.88 0.85 -6.66
N LEU A 23 -6.65 1.85 -7.07
CA LEU A 23 -7.80 2.32 -6.29
C LEU A 23 -8.87 1.25 -6.13
N LEU A 24 -9.14 0.48 -7.20
CA LEU A 24 -10.11 -0.61 -7.14
C LEU A 24 -9.67 -1.68 -6.15
N ARG A 25 -8.39 -2.03 -6.17
CA ARG A 25 -7.87 -3.04 -5.26
C ARG A 25 -7.93 -2.58 -3.80
N ILE A 26 -7.65 -1.30 -3.58
CA ILE A 26 -7.73 -0.71 -2.24
C ILE A 26 -9.18 -0.71 -1.74
N GLN A 27 -10.13 -0.33 -2.59
CA GLN A 27 -11.54 -0.36 -2.24
C GLN A 27 -11.98 -1.76 -1.84
N LYS A 28 -11.55 -2.75 -2.61
CA LYS A 28 -11.89 -4.14 -2.35
C LYS A 28 -11.31 -4.60 -1.02
N LEU A 29 -10.08 -4.22 -0.74
CA LEU A 29 -9.40 -4.54 0.50
C LEU A 29 -10.15 -3.96 1.69
N GLU A 30 -10.57 -2.71 1.60
CA GLU A 30 -11.26 -2.00 2.69
C GLU A 30 -12.68 -2.51 2.92
N LYS A 31 -13.32 -2.93 1.86
CA LYS A 31 -14.73 -3.34 1.91
C LYS A 31 -14.93 -4.78 2.34
N ASP A 32 -14.14 -5.69 1.80
CA ASP A 32 -14.37 -7.13 1.95
C ASP A 32 -13.46 -7.82 2.97
N GLU A 33 -12.51 -7.11 3.53
CA GLU A 33 -11.51 -7.67 4.42
C GLU A 33 -10.75 -8.84 3.80
N HIS A 34 -10.81 -8.94 2.49
CA HIS A 34 -10.11 -9.98 1.73
C HIS A 34 -8.74 -9.47 1.35
N PHE A 35 -7.72 -10.08 1.91
CA PHE A 35 -6.36 -9.65 1.64
C PHE A 35 -5.77 -10.19 0.34
N GLY A 36 -6.55 -11.00 -0.39
CA GLY A 36 -6.16 -11.45 -1.73
C GLY A 36 -4.66 -11.67 -1.92
N ASP A 37 -4.06 -10.90 -2.82
CA ASP A 37 -2.62 -10.94 -3.10
C ASP A 37 -1.80 -10.11 -2.13
N CYS A 38 -2.00 -10.33 -0.83
CA CYS A 38 -1.27 -9.62 0.21
C CYS A 38 -0.31 -10.54 0.93
N GLU A 39 0.87 -10.02 1.24
CA GLU A 39 1.89 -10.75 1.98
C GLU A 39 2.43 -9.90 3.12
N PRO A 40 2.74 -10.53 4.27
CA PRO A 40 3.37 -9.78 5.36
C PRO A 40 4.82 -9.43 4.98
N VAL A 41 5.24 -8.24 5.35
CA VAL A 41 6.61 -7.78 5.09
C VAL A 41 7.36 -7.41 6.37
N GLY A 42 6.77 -7.73 7.53
CA GLY A 42 7.36 -7.44 8.82
C GLY A 42 6.70 -6.26 9.52
N ASP A 43 6.88 -6.19 10.84
CA ASP A 43 6.33 -5.13 11.69
C ASP A 43 4.81 -4.99 11.61
N GLY A 44 4.13 -6.08 11.21
CA GLY A 44 2.69 -6.07 11.06
C GLY A 44 2.20 -5.35 9.82
N ILE A 45 3.12 -5.00 8.92
CA ILE A 45 2.80 -4.34 7.66
C ILE A 45 2.59 -5.39 6.58
N ARG A 46 1.64 -5.15 5.70
CA ARG A 46 1.34 -6.04 4.57
C ARG A 46 1.56 -5.33 3.25
N GLU A 47 1.88 -6.12 2.24
CA GLU A 47 2.10 -5.65 0.89
C GLU A 47 0.95 -6.14 0.00
N LEU A 48 0.24 -5.20 -0.61
CA LEU A 48 -0.81 -5.52 -1.59
C LEU A 48 -0.18 -5.47 -2.98
N LYS A 49 -0.27 -6.56 -3.71
CA LYS A 49 0.30 -6.64 -5.06
C LYS A 49 -0.76 -6.34 -6.11
N ILE A 50 -0.42 -5.47 -7.03
CA ILE A 50 -1.26 -5.16 -8.18
C ILE A 50 -0.51 -5.61 -9.43
N ASN A 51 -0.96 -6.72 -10.02
CA ASN A 51 -0.31 -7.34 -11.18
C ASN A 51 -0.67 -6.61 -12.46
N TYR A 52 -0.05 -5.47 -12.66
CA TYR A 52 -0.27 -4.66 -13.85
C TYR A 52 1.01 -3.88 -14.15
N ALA A 53 1.41 -3.87 -15.42
CA ALA A 53 2.58 -3.12 -15.90
C ALA A 53 3.82 -3.40 -15.05
N LYS A 54 4.34 -2.39 -14.33
CA LYS A 54 5.55 -2.50 -13.52
C LYS A 54 5.43 -3.37 -12.28
N GLY A 55 4.22 -3.89 -12.00
CA GLY A 55 3.98 -4.63 -10.78
C GLY A 55 3.91 -3.70 -9.58
N TYR A 56 2.81 -2.95 -9.49
CA TYR A 56 2.64 -1.98 -8.42
C TYR A 56 2.40 -2.63 -7.07
N ARG A 57 2.81 -1.94 -6.01
CA ARG A 57 2.69 -2.41 -4.64
C ARG A 57 2.13 -1.31 -3.76
N VAL A 58 1.29 -1.70 -2.81
CA VAL A 58 0.79 -0.76 -1.79
C VAL A 58 1.07 -1.39 -0.42
N TYR A 59 1.71 -0.64 0.46
CA TYR A 59 2.04 -1.10 1.80
C TYR A 59 1.07 -0.50 2.80
N PHE A 60 0.48 -1.35 3.63
CA PHE A 60 -0.56 -0.90 4.55
C PHE A 60 -0.46 -1.59 5.90
N LYS A 61 -1.10 -1.00 6.89
CA LYS A 61 -1.20 -1.55 8.23
C LYS A 61 -2.68 -1.64 8.59
N GLU A 62 -3.08 -2.78 9.13
CA GLU A 62 -4.44 -2.97 9.61
C GLU A 62 -4.46 -2.83 11.12
N ILE A 63 -5.40 -2.03 11.64
CA ILE A 63 -5.52 -1.79 13.07
C ILE A 63 -6.83 -2.36 13.58
N ASP A 64 -6.73 -3.31 14.51
CA ASP A 64 -7.87 -3.95 15.15
C ASP A 64 -8.87 -4.57 14.17
N GLY A 65 -8.38 -4.99 13.02
CA GLY A 65 -9.22 -5.60 12.00
C GLY A 65 -10.25 -4.68 11.38
N LYS A 66 -10.16 -3.37 11.63
CA LYS A 66 -11.17 -2.43 11.17
C LYS A 66 -10.66 -1.28 10.34
N VAL A 67 -9.49 -0.77 10.67
CA VAL A 67 -8.94 0.40 9.99
C VAL A 67 -7.70 0.01 9.22
N ILE A 68 -7.68 0.40 7.94
CA ILE A 68 -6.53 0.18 7.09
C ILE A 68 -5.86 1.52 6.84
N ILE A 69 -4.57 1.58 7.15
CA ILE A 69 -3.77 2.78 6.92
C ILE A 69 -2.82 2.51 5.77
N LEU A 70 -2.99 3.25 4.67
CA LEU A 70 -2.13 3.14 3.50
C LEU A 70 -0.87 3.95 3.75
N LEU A 71 0.26 3.27 3.84
CA LEU A 71 1.53 3.89 4.23
C LEU A 71 2.30 4.49 3.07
N ILE A 72 2.54 3.71 2.04
CA ILE A 72 3.23 4.16 0.83
C ILE A 72 2.99 3.16 -0.29
N GLY A 73 3.28 3.58 -1.52
CA GLY A 73 3.24 2.71 -2.67
C GLY A 73 4.53 2.74 -3.44
N GLY A 74 4.67 1.82 -4.36
CA GLY A 74 5.83 1.74 -5.23
C GLY A 74 5.60 0.69 -6.29
N ASP A 75 6.68 0.23 -6.91
CA ASP A 75 6.59 -0.85 -7.88
C ASP A 75 7.62 -1.92 -7.57
N LYS A 76 7.66 -2.95 -8.41
CA LYS A 76 8.55 -4.08 -8.19
C LYS A 76 10.02 -3.69 -8.12
N SER A 77 10.43 -2.67 -8.87
CA SER A 77 11.83 -2.26 -8.94
C SER A 77 12.31 -1.56 -7.67
N THR A 78 11.41 -1.02 -6.87
CA THR A 78 11.76 -0.29 -5.64
C THR A 78 11.27 -1.00 -4.38
N GLN A 79 10.87 -2.25 -4.50
CA GLN A 79 10.22 -3.00 -3.45
C GLN A 79 10.93 -2.96 -2.09
N GLN A 80 12.20 -3.31 -2.05
CA GLN A 80 12.94 -3.37 -0.79
C GLN A 80 13.02 -2.02 -0.10
N LYS A 81 13.29 -1.00 -0.87
CA LYS A 81 13.38 0.38 -0.38
C LYS A 81 12.03 0.85 0.16
N ASP A 82 10.96 0.50 -0.53
CA ASP A 82 9.62 0.92 -0.14
C ASP A 82 9.15 0.20 1.12
N ILE A 83 9.53 -1.05 1.31
CA ILE A 83 9.23 -1.78 2.53
C ILE A 83 9.87 -1.09 3.73
N GLU A 84 11.13 -0.72 3.62
CA GLU A 84 11.83 -0.01 4.70
C GLU A 84 11.18 1.34 4.98
N LYS A 85 10.80 2.03 3.93
CA LYS A 85 10.14 3.32 4.07
C LYS A 85 8.77 3.19 4.76
N ALA A 86 8.03 2.14 4.42
CA ALA A 86 6.74 1.87 5.06
C ALA A 86 6.93 1.65 6.56
N LYS A 87 7.95 0.91 6.94
CA LYS A 87 8.25 0.65 8.35
C LYS A 87 8.60 1.95 9.09
N ASP A 88 9.37 2.82 8.47
CA ASP A 88 9.73 4.12 9.05
C ASP A 88 8.51 4.99 9.23
N ILE A 89 7.63 5.03 8.24
CA ILE A 89 6.39 5.80 8.32
C ILE A 89 5.53 5.28 9.46
N TRP A 90 5.40 3.97 9.58
CA TRP A 90 4.61 3.37 10.64
C TRP A 90 5.16 3.72 12.03
N LYS A 91 6.47 3.70 12.20
CA LYS A 91 7.09 4.06 13.47
C LYS A 91 6.75 5.49 13.89
N LYS A 92 6.65 6.40 12.93
CA LYS A 92 6.29 7.80 13.22
C LYS A 92 4.83 7.94 13.61
N ILE A 93 3.97 7.17 12.99
CA ILE A 93 2.53 7.24 13.24
C ILE A 93 2.16 6.68 14.60
N LYS A 94 2.75 5.57 14.97
CA LYS A 94 2.32 4.84 16.17
C LYS A 94 2.82 5.42 17.48
N LYS A 95 3.54 6.48 17.47
CA LYS A 95 4.02 7.13 18.68
C LYS A 95 2.91 7.46 19.64
#